data_6a3d3249fd2f0bcd1aa7f26e51d90cda
#
_entry.id   6a3d3249fd2f0bcd1aa7f26e51d90cda
#
_cell.length_a   1.000
_cell.length_b   1.000
_cell.length_c   1.000
_cell.angle_alpha   90.00
_cell.angle_beta   90.00
_cell.angle_gamma   90.00
#
_symmetry.space_group_name_H-M   'P 1'
#
loop_
_entity.id
_entity.type
_entity.pdbx_description
1 polymer ?
#
loop_
_entity_poly.entity_id
_entity_poly.type
_entity_poly.pdbx_seq_one_letter_code
_entity_poly.pdbx_strand_id
1 'polypeptide(L)'
;MGSVPIRIEESEGSSFLWLAPFAPPKGWTGVPRGGMCLCAFLFVRSGGKILLGRYADHPAWEQLCGMDAGRVKANARGWTLPASHLKFGEDPRDTARRIGEEILTLDKGLVYSEPYVKTFFYEPAIAPEEKHFDVLFLFDVSVEAGVKIRKPLWYEALEWFDIGAVQSEQFARQHEDVVETWLKKGAEVMNR
;
A
#
# COMPACT_ATOMS: atom_id res chain seq x y z
N MET A 1 9.84 37.64 -5.00
CA MET A 1 9.30 36.29 -5.24
C MET A 1 8.25 36.04 -4.19
N GLY A 2 6.97 36.10 -4.57
CA GLY A 2 5.88 35.81 -3.63
C GLY A 2 5.88 34.31 -3.30
N SER A 3 5.86 33.96 -2.03
CA SER A 3 5.67 32.59 -1.59
C SER A 3 4.29 32.13 -2.06
N VAL A 4 4.23 31.12 -2.89
CA VAL A 4 2.96 30.45 -3.23
C VAL A 4 2.46 29.83 -1.93
N PRO A 5 1.28 30.17 -1.44
CA PRO A 5 0.78 29.58 -0.21
C PRO A 5 0.54 28.09 -0.43
N ILE A 6 1.06 27.27 0.47
CA ILE A 6 0.75 25.84 0.52
C ILE A 6 -0.73 25.74 0.87
N ARG A 7 -1.51 25.21 -0.05
CA ARG A 7 -2.94 24.95 0.15
C ARG A 7 -3.13 23.45 0.24
N ILE A 8 -3.60 22.98 1.38
CA ILE A 8 -4.03 21.60 1.57
C ILE A 8 -5.52 21.58 1.27
N GLU A 9 -5.91 20.90 0.21
CA GLU A 9 -7.31 20.72 -0.13
C GLU A 9 -7.79 19.34 0.30
N GLU A 10 -8.82 19.32 1.13
CA GLU A 10 -9.52 18.11 1.48
C GLU A 10 -10.42 17.72 0.30
N SER A 11 -10.13 16.59 -0.35
CA SER A 11 -11.04 16.00 -1.32
C SER A 11 -11.72 14.80 -0.67
N GLU A 12 -13.04 14.83 -0.57
CA GLU A 12 -13.83 13.70 -0.09
C GLU A 12 -13.45 12.44 -0.86
N GLY A 13 -12.90 11.44 -0.15
CA GLY A 13 -12.46 10.18 -0.73
C GLY A 13 -11.05 10.17 -1.30
N SER A 14 -10.32 11.30 -1.34
CA SER A 14 -8.92 11.33 -1.76
C SER A 14 -8.00 10.84 -0.64
N SER A 15 -7.08 9.98 -1.00
CA SER A 15 -6.05 9.42 -0.12
C SER A 15 -4.71 10.15 -0.25
N PHE A 16 -4.67 11.32 -0.89
CA PHE A 16 -3.44 12.01 -1.22
C PHE A 16 -3.40 13.41 -0.63
N LEU A 17 -2.19 13.82 -0.24
CA LEU A 17 -1.90 15.19 0.11
C LEU A 17 -1.51 15.94 -1.17
N TRP A 18 -2.16 17.07 -1.42
CA TRP A 18 -1.92 17.90 -2.60
C TRP A 18 -1.40 19.26 -2.21
N LEU A 19 -0.40 19.72 -2.95
CA LEU A 19 0.09 21.08 -2.85
C LEU A 19 -0.45 21.87 -4.05
N ALA A 20 -1.00 23.05 -3.79
CA ALA A 20 -1.38 23.96 -4.88
C ALA A 20 -0.12 24.36 -5.69
N PRO A 21 -0.16 24.40 -7.01
CA PRO A 21 -1.32 24.34 -7.93
C PRO A 21 -1.72 22.93 -8.36
N PHE A 22 -1.24 21.89 -7.71
CA PHE A 22 -1.41 20.51 -8.13
C PHE A 22 -2.63 19.80 -7.52
N ALA A 23 -3.50 20.55 -6.85
CA ALA A 23 -4.71 19.99 -6.28
C ALA A 23 -5.55 19.30 -7.36
N PRO A 24 -5.95 18.02 -7.16
CA PRO A 24 -6.74 17.31 -8.14
C PRO A 24 -8.17 17.83 -8.22
N PRO A 25 -8.89 17.52 -9.29
CA PRO A 25 -10.33 17.70 -9.32
C PRO A 25 -11.01 16.95 -8.16
N LYS A 26 -12.14 17.49 -7.68
CA LYS A 26 -12.94 16.83 -6.64
C LYS A 26 -13.29 15.39 -7.06
N GLY A 27 -13.07 14.44 -6.15
CA GLY A 27 -13.32 13.02 -6.39
C GLY A 27 -12.19 12.26 -7.11
N TRP A 28 -11.09 12.92 -7.40
CA TRP A 28 -9.92 12.23 -7.95
C TRP A 28 -9.25 11.34 -6.88
N THR A 29 -8.98 10.10 -7.22
CA THR A 29 -8.37 9.10 -6.30
C THR A 29 -6.96 8.67 -6.72
N GLY A 30 -6.53 9.01 -7.93
CA GLY A 30 -5.19 8.72 -8.43
C GLY A 30 -4.14 9.75 -7.99
N VAL A 31 -2.87 9.37 -7.98
CA VAL A 31 -1.76 10.31 -7.79
C VAL A 31 -1.61 11.15 -9.05
N PRO A 32 -1.57 12.48 -8.97
CA PRO A 32 -1.38 13.30 -10.14
C PRO A 32 0.04 13.18 -10.67
N ARG A 33 0.21 13.53 -11.92
CA ARG A 33 1.54 13.62 -12.52
C ARG A 33 2.44 14.56 -11.70
N GLY A 34 3.58 14.02 -11.25
CA GLY A 34 4.50 14.74 -10.38
C GLY A 34 4.00 14.95 -8.95
N GLY A 35 2.95 14.23 -8.55
CA GLY A 35 2.43 14.24 -7.20
C GLY A 35 3.20 13.35 -6.23
N MET A 36 2.68 13.25 -5.02
CA MET A 36 3.22 12.42 -3.96
C MET A 36 2.14 11.46 -3.45
N CYS A 37 2.49 10.19 -3.31
CA CYS A 37 1.62 9.18 -2.72
C CYS A 37 2.07 8.88 -1.28
N LEU A 38 1.12 8.86 -0.36
CA LEU A 38 1.33 8.45 1.03
C LEU A 38 0.60 7.13 1.24
N CYS A 39 1.34 6.04 1.44
CA CYS A 39 0.79 4.70 1.58
C CYS A 39 1.27 4.02 2.86
N ALA A 40 0.37 3.32 3.54
CA ALA A 40 0.73 2.33 4.54
C ALA A 40 0.68 0.92 3.94
N PHE A 41 1.70 0.12 4.25
CA PHE A 41 1.80 -1.29 3.92
C PHE A 41 1.81 -2.10 5.19
N LEU A 42 1.05 -3.18 5.23
CA LEU A 42 0.95 -4.04 6.40
C LEU A 42 1.54 -5.43 6.10
N PHE A 43 2.66 -5.74 6.76
CA PHE A 43 3.27 -7.06 6.76
C PHE A 43 2.60 -7.92 7.85
N VAL A 44 1.54 -8.64 7.48
CA VAL A 44 0.87 -9.58 8.38
C VAL A 44 1.66 -10.87 8.42
N ARG A 45 2.16 -11.24 9.60
CA ARG A 45 3.03 -12.41 9.77
C ARG A 45 2.40 -13.46 10.66
N SER A 46 2.65 -14.74 10.35
CA SER A 46 2.30 -15.88 11.18
C SER A 46 3.30 -17.01 10.98
N GLY A 47 4.01 -17.42 12.03
CA GLY A 47 4.87 -18.62 12.02
C GLY A 47 5.92 -18.66 10.89
N GLY A 48 6.61 -17.56 10.58
CA GLY A 48 7.61 -17.51 9.51
C GLY A 48 7.01 -17.26 8.11
N LYS A 49 5.72 -17.00 8.03
CA LYS A 49 4.99 -16.68 6.79
C LYS A 49 4.52 -15.23 6.78
N ILE A 50 4.29 -14.73 5.57
CA ILE A 50 3.72 -13.42 5.28
C ILE A 50 2.45 -13.58 4.43
N LEU A 51 1.46 -12.74 4.67
CA LEU A 51 0.20 -12.72 3.94
C LEU A 51 0.32 -11.85 2.70
N LEU A 52 -0.03 -12.40 1.54
CA LEU A 52 -0.16 -11.67 0.29
C LEU A 52 -1.55 -11.84 -0.31
N GLY A 53 -2.01 -10.80 -1.00
CA GLY A 53 -3.22 -10.83 -1.81
C GLY A 53 -2.89 -10.88 -3.30
N ARG A 54 -3.59 -11.71 -4.07
CA ARG A 54 -3.46 -11.75 -5.51
C ARG A 54 -4.47 -10.82 -6.17
N TYR A 55 -4.00 -9.94 -7.03
CA TYR A 55 -4.85 -8.98 -7.73
C TYR A 55 -5.93 -9.67 -8.55
N ALA A 56 -7.19 -9.28 -8.33
CA ALA A 56 -8.30 -9.61 -9.22
C ALA A 56 -8.42 -8.54 -10.32
N ASP A 57 -8.94 -8.93 -11.47
CA ASP A 57 -9.45 -7.97 -12.45
C ASP A 57 -10.81 -7.44 -11.95
N HIS A 58 -10.76 -6.41 -11.11
CA HIS A 58 -11.92 -5.90 -10.40
C HIS A 58 -11.98 -4.35 -10.42
N PRO A 59 -13.14 -3.75 -10.74
CA PRO A 59 -13.29 -2.30 -10.88
C PRO A 59 -13.05 -1.50 -9.59
N ALA A 60 -13.05 -2.14 -8.42
CA ALA A 60 -12.71 -1.47 -7.16
C ALA A 60 -11.30 -0.85 -7.16
N TRP A 61 -10.38 -1.33 -7.99
CA TRP A 61 -9.04 -0.76 -8.11
C TRP A 61 -9.03 0.67 -8.64
N GLU A 62 -10.01 1.02 -9.49
CA GLU A 62 -10.18 2.40 -9.92
C GLU A 62 -10.49 3.32 -8.73
N GLN A 63 -11.40 2.90 -7.85
CA GLN A 63 -11.79 3.67 -6.66
C GLN A 63 -10.70 3.66 -5.57
N LEU A 64 -9.97 2.55 -5.42
CA LEU A 64 -8.95 2.39 -4.37
C LEU A 64 -7.65 3.14 -4.67
N CYS A 65 -7.26 3.23 -5.92
CA CYS A 65 -5.97 3.80 -6.30
C CYS A 65 -5.94 4.45 -7.70
N GLY A 66 -7.09 4.78 -8.27
CA GLY A 66 -7.20 5.50 -9.54
C GLY A 66 -6.65 4.75 -10.76
N MET A 67 -6.58 3.41 -10.70
CA MET A 67 -6.12 2.63 -11.84
C MET A 67 -7.20 2.47 -12.90
N ASP A 68 -6.87 2.80 -14.14
CA ASP A 68 -7.73 2.47 -15.27
C ASP A 68 -7.79 0.95 -15.53
N ALA A 69 -8.79 0.52 -16.31
CA ALA A 69 -9.01 -0.90 -16.59
C ALA A 69 -7.82 -1.61 -17.27
N GLY A 70 -7.04 -0.90 -18.08
CA GLY A 70 -5.84 -1.45 -18.73
C GLY A 70 -4.76 -1.80 -17.71
N ARG A 71 -4.52 -0.89 -16.76
CA ARG A 71 -3.57 -1.09 -15.66
C ARG A 71 -4.03 -2.18 -14.70
N VAL A 72 -5.33 -2.23 -14.38
CA VAL A 72 -5.90 -3.31 -13.56
C VAL A 72 -5.63 -4.66 -14.20
N LYS A 73 -5.94 -4.81 -15.49
CA LYS A 73 -5.72 -6.05 -16.24
C LYS A 73 -4.24 -6.45 -16.31
N ALA A 74 -3.35 -5.47 -16.49
CA ALA A 74 -1.91 -5.73 -16.58
C ALA A 74 -1.30 -6.18 -15.24
N ASN A 75 -1.87 -5.74 -14.12
CA ASN A 75 -1.45 -6.17 -12.79
C ASN A 75 -2.20 -7.41 -12.27
N ALA A 76 -3.24 -7.87 -12.99
CA ALA A 76 -4.01 -9.05 -12.60
C ALA A 76 -3.12 -10.28 -12.44
N ARG A 77 -3.43 -11.07 -11.40
CA ARG A 77 -2.69 -12.26 -10.96
C ARG A 77 -1.34 -12.00 -10.27
N GLY A 78 -0.81 -10.77 -10.26
CA GLY A 78 0.35 -10.45 -9.45
C GLY A 78 0.02 -10.40 -7.95
N TRP A 79 0.98 -10.76 -7.11
CA TRP A 79 0.86 -10.69 -5.66
C TRP A 79 1.10 -9.27 -5.15
N THR A 80 0.51 -8.93 -4.04
CA THR A 80 0.63 -7.62 -3.42
C THR A 80 0.53 -7.73 -1.90
N LEU A 81 1.21 -6.84 -1.21
CA LEU A 81 1.00 -6.65 0.22
C LEU A 81 -0.36 -5.97 0.48
N PRO A 82 -1.04 -6.28 1.59
CA PRO A 82 -2.13 -5.46 2.08
C PRO A 82 -1.66 -4.01 2.27
N ALA A 83 -2.28 -3.09 1.58
CA ALA A 83 -1.89 -1.69 1.58
C ALA A 83 -3.09 -0.77 1.38
N SER A 84 -2.94 0.48 1.79
CA SER A 84 -3.90 1.54 1.51
C SER A 84 -3.21 2.89 1.54
N HIS A 85 -3.74 3.82 0.75
CA HIS A 85 -3.39 5.23 0.88
C HIS A 85 -3.87 5.80 2.22
N LEU A 86 -3.15 6.75 2.76
CA LEU A 86 -3.63 7.55 3.88
C LEU A 86 -4.82 8.39 3.42
N LYS A 87 -5.84 8.48 4.26
CA LYS A 87 -6.90 9.47 4.08
C LYS A 87 -6.38 10.83 4.57
N PHE A 88 -7.00 11.89 4.07
CA PHE A 88 -6.66 13.24 4.54
C PHE A 88 -6.82 13.34 6.06
N GLY A 89 -5.77 13.82 6.75
CA GLY A 89 -5.74 13.93 8.22
C GLY A 89 -5.57 12.60 8.98
N GLU A 90 -5.45 11.46 8.30
CA GLU A 90 -5.25 10.15 8.92
C GLU A 90 -3.76 9.96 9.30
N ASP A 91 -3.51 9.49 10.53
CA ASP A 91 -2.17 9.07 10.94
C ASP A 91 -1.80 7.76 10.23
N PRO A 92 -0.53 7.56 9.82
CA PRO A 92 -0.09 6.30 9.22
C PRO A 92 -0.42 5.05 10.04
N ARG A 93 -0.41 5.14 11.38
CA ARG A 93 -0.78 4.03 12.26
C ARG A 93 -2.27 3.71 12.20
N ASP A 94 -3.12 4.74 12.06
CA ASP A 94 -4.56 4.53 11.90
C ASP A 94 -4.87 3.91 10.55
N THR A 95 -4.12 4.29 9.49
CA THR A 95 -4.17 3.60 8.20
C THR A 95 -3.80 2.12 8.34
N ALA A 96 -2.71 1.79 9.05
CA ALA A 96 -2.31 0.40 9.28
C ALA A 96 -3.39 -0.40 10.04
N ARG A 97 -3.99 0.19 11.10
CA ARG A 97 -5.11 -0.40 11.82
C ARG A 97 -6.32 -0.61 10.90
N ARG A 98 -6.67 0.37 10.10
CA ARG A 98 -7.76 0.27 9.13
C ARG A 98 -7.54 -0.86 8.13
N ILE A 99 -6.31 -1.06 7.63
CA ILE A 99 -5.96 -2.22 6.80
C ILE A 99 -6.20 -3.52 7.55
N GLY A 100 -5.71 -3.64 8.77
CA GLY A 100 -5.86 -4.84 9.58
C GLY A 100 -7.30 -5.09 10.01
N GLU A 101 -7.92 -4.15 10.71
CA GLU A 101 -9.20 -4.35 11.38
C GLU A 101 -10.41 -4.23 10.45
N GLU A 102 -10.42 -3.28 9.49
CA GLU A 102 -11.58 -3.05 8.63
C GLU A 102 -11.49 -3.82 7.31
N ILE A 103 -10.30 -3.88 6.69
CA ILE A 103 -10.11 -4.54 5.39
C ILE A 103 -9.94 -6.05 5.57
N LEU A 104 -8.99 -6.46 6.42
CA LEU A 104 -8.66 -7.87 6.65
C LEU A 104 -9.49 -8.50 7.77
N THR A 105 -10.17 -7.72 8.60
CA THR A 105 -10.94 -8.15 9.79
C THR A 105 -10.10 -8.89 10.84
N LEU A 106 -8.87 -8.45 11.03
CA LEU A 106 -8.03 -8.91 12.13
C LEU A 106 -8.61 -8.46 13.48
N ASP A 107 -8.26 -9.18 14.53
CA ASP A 107 -8.71 -8.86 15.88
C ASP A 107 -8.27 -7.46 16.32
N LYS A 108 -9.16 -6.76 17.01
CA LYS A 108 -8.84 -5.48 17.64
C LYS A 108 -7.88 -5.70 18.80
N GLY A 109 -6.94 -4.77 18.94
CA GLY A 109 -5.94 -4.83 20.02
C GLY A 109 -4.64 -5.52 19.64
N LEU A 110 -4.47 -5.95 18.38
CA LEU A 110 -3.16 -6.36 17.88
C LEU A 110 -2.16 -5.21 17.96
N VAL A 111 -0.91 -5.56 18.26
CA VAL A 111 0.18 -4.60 18.35
C VAL A 111 0.83 -4.47 16.98
N TYR A 112 0.75 -3.27 16.41
CA TYR A 112 1.45 -2.89 15.18
C TYR A 112 2.82 -2.31 15.53
N SER A 113 3.83 -2.62 14.74
CA SER A 113 5.17 -2.07 14.95
C SER A 113 5.21 -0.54 14.76
N GLU A 114 6.30 0.08 15.18
CA GLU A 114 6.65 1.39 14.64
C GLU A 114 6.86 1.29 13.12
N PRO A 115 6.46 2.33 12.34
CA PRO A 115 6.63 2.30 10.91
C PRO A 115 8.10 2.40 10.52
N TYR A 116 8.51 1.58 9.56
CA TYR A 116 9.71 1.87 8.80
C TYR A 116 9.33 2.74 7.61
N VAL A 117 9.87 3.94 7.54
CA VAL A 117 9.56 4.89 6.47
C VAL A 117 10.56 4.76 5.34
N LYS A 118 10.07 4.60 4.13
CA LYS A 118 10.87 4.51 2.92
C LYS A 118 10.26 5.37 1.81
N THR A 119 11.12 5.91 0.97
CA THR A 119 10.71 6.67 -0.21
C THR A 119 11.09 5.92 -1.47
N PHE A 120 10.19 5.93 -2.45
CA PHE A 120 10.40 5.34 -3.75
C PHE A 120 10.01 6.33 -4.85
N PHE A 121 10.64 6.19 -6.00
CA PHE A 121 10.16 6.80 -7.22
C PHE A 121 9.42 5.73 -8.01
N TYR A 122 8.10 5.85 -8.04
CA TYR A 122 7.26 4.91 -8.77
C TYR A 122 7.20 5.30 -10.24
N GLU A 123 7.61 4.41 -11.12
CA GLU A 123 7.59 4.59 -12.57
C GLU A 123 6.94 3.35 -13.21
N PRO A 124 5.60 3.37 -13.38
CA PRO A 124 4.89 2.20 -13.92
C PRO A 124 5.28 1.96 -15.38
N ALA A 125 5.66 0.72 -15.69
CA ALA A 125 6.09 0.34 -17.05
C ALA A 125 5.02 0.56 -18.12
N ILE A 126 3.72 0.50 -17.73
CA ILE A 126 2.58 0.60 -18.65
C ILE A 126 2.06 2.03 -18.78
N ALA A 127 2.32 2.90 -17.80
CA ALA A 127 1.86 4.28 -17.78
C ALA A 127 2.97 5.18 -17.23
N PRO A 128 4.07 5.36 -17.96
CA PRO A 128 5.23 6.10 -17.45
C PRO A 128 4.95 7.59 -17.19
N GLU A 129 3.87 8.14 -17.76
CA GLU A 129 3.39 9.49 -17.48
C GLU A 129 2.79 9.63 -16.09
N GLU A 130 2.42 8.54 -15.43
CA GLU A 130 1.87 8.51 -14.07
C GLU A 130 2.93 8.33 -12.98
N LYS A 131 4.18 8.49 -13.34
CA LYS A 131 5.28 8.45 -12.38
C LYS A 131 5.11 9.50 -11.29
N HIS A 132 5.41 9.09 -10.06
CA HIS A 132 5.27 9.94 -8.89
C HIS A 132 6.21 9.49 -7.76
N PHE A 133 6.25 10.27 -6.70
CA PHE A 133 7.06 9.99 -5.54
C PHE A 133 6.22 9.36 -4.45
N ASP A 134 6.65 8.21 -3.94
CA ASP A 134 5.99 7.50 -2.85
C ASP A 134 6.69 7.73 -1.52
N VAL A 135 5.92 8.00 -0.48
CA VAL A 135 6.34 7.88 0.91
C VAL A 135 5.58 6.72 1.54
N LEU A 136 6.29 5.66 1.83
CA LEU A 136 5.73 4.40 2.31
C LEU A 136 5.98 4.22 3.80
N PHE A 137 4.93 3.88 4.53
CA PHE A 137 4.96 3.54 5.94
C PHE A 137 4.76 2.02 6.08
N LEU A 138 5.84 1.29 6.40
CA LEU A 138 5.85 -0.16 6.47
C LEU A 138 5.64 -0.61 7.92
N PHE A 139 4.55 -1.30 8.19
CA PHE A 139 4.19 -1.81 9.51
C PHE A 139 4.22 -3.33 9.54
N ASP A 140 4.62 -3.88 10.68
CA ASP A 140 4.50 -5.30 10.99
C ASP A 140 3.38 -5.54 11.98
N VAL A 141 2.64 -6.64 11.78
CA VAL A 141 1.71 -7.20 12.76
C VAL A 141 1.85 -8.71 12.77
N SER A 142 1.95 -9.29 13.97
CA SER A 142 2.00 -10.75 14.13
C SER A 142 0.62 -11.26 14.56
N VAL A 143 0.17 -12.33 13.92
CA VAL A 143 -1.09 -13.01 14.23
C VAL A 143 -0.86 -14.47 14.54
N GLU A 144 -1.79 -15.09 15.26
CA GLU A 144 -1.74 -16.51 15.56
C GLU A 144 -1.99 -17.37 14.32
N ALA A 145 -1.47 -18.60 14.35
CA ALA A 145 -1.73 -19.55 13.28
C ALA A 145 -3.22 -19.91 13.23
N GLY A 146 -3.79 -19.92 12.02
CA GLY A 146 -5.20 -20.23 11.82
C GLY A 146 -6.16 -19.06 12.04
N VAL A 147 -5.65 -17.83 12.25
CA VAL A 147 -6.49 -16.63 12.32
C VAL A 147 -7.38 -16.53 11.08
N LYS A 148 -8.64 -16.21 11.29
CA LYS A 148 -9.59 -15.97 10.19
C LYS A 148 -9.39 -14.58 9.64
N ILE A 149 -9.09 -14.50 8.36
CA ILE A 149 -8.87 -13.25 7.65
C ILE A 149 -9.91 -13.14 6.52
N ARG A 150 -10.55 -11.98 6.44
CA ARG A 150 -11.47 -11.71 5.33
C ARG A 150 -10.67 -11.40 4.07
N LYS A 151 -10.98 -12.10 2.98
CA LYS A 151 -10.47 -11.77 1.66
C LYS A 151 -11.30 -10.61 1.08
N PRO A 152 -10.71 -9.43 0.83
CA PRO A 152 -11.38 -8.35 0.12
C PRO A 152 -11.79 -8.74 -1.29
N LEU A 153 -12.83 -8.10 -1.84
CA LEU A 153 -13.37 -8.41 -3.16
C LEU A 153 -12.37 -8.18 -4.30
N TRP A 154 -11.46 -7.23 -4.13
CA TRP A 154 -10.42 -6.89 -5.11
C TRP A 154 -9.22 -7.84 -5.10
N TYR A 155 -9.20 -8.84 -4.22
CA TYR A 155 -8.25 -9.94 -4.28
C TYR A 155 -8.90 -11.20 -4.82
N GLU A 156 -8.26 -11.86 -5.80
CA GLU A 156 -8.64 -13.18 -6.28
C GLU A 156 -8.34 -14.26 -5.22
N ALA A 157 -7.17 -14.14 -4.60
CA ALA A 157 -6.71 -15.00 -3.51
C ALA A 157 -6.09 -14.18 -2.38
N LEU A 158 -6.02 -14.77 -1.19
CA LEU A 158 -5.30 -14.27 -0.02
C LEU A 158 -4.59 -15.47 0.62
N GLU A 159 -3.26 -15.49 0.54
CA GLU A 159 -2.47 -16.68 0.85
C GLU A 159 -1.23 -16.38 1.69
N TRP A 160 -0.75 -17.39 2.40
CA TRP A 160 0.43 -17.32 3.24
C TRP A 160 1.65 -17.86 2.53
N PHE A 161 2.69 -17.06 2.42
CA PHE A 161 3.97 -17.39 1.78
C PHE A 161 5.09 -17.48 2.80
N ASP A 162 5.99 -18.44 2.65
CA ASP A 162 7.19 -18.50 3.45
C ASP A 162 8.07 -17.26 3.18
N ILE A 163 8.48 -16.57 4.23
CA ILE A 163 9.26 -15.33 4.12
C ILE A 163 10.56 -15.55 3.34
N GLY A 164 11.20 -16.71 3.50
CA GLY A 164 12.42 -17.04 2.77
C GLY A 164 12.26 -17.28 1.27
N ALA A 165 11.03 -17.55 0.81
CA ALA A 165 10.73 -17.84 -0.60
C ALA A 165 9.94 -16.72 -1.30
N VAL A 166 9.45 -15.74 -0.57
CA VAL A 166 8.52 -14.72 -1.09
C VAL A 166 9.09 -13.88 -2.22
N GLN A 167 10.40 -13.71 -2.30
CA GLN A 167 11.06 -12.94 -3.37
C GLN A 167 10.97 -13.61 -4.75
N SER A 168 10.64 -14.92 -4.83
CA SER A 168 10.46 -15.63 -6.10
C SER A 168 9.08 -15.42 -6.72
N GLU A 169 8.17 -14.76 -6.02
CA GLU A 169 6.81 -14.54 -6.47
C GLU A 169 6.71 -13.40 -7.48
N GLN A 170 5.74 -13.50 -8.38
CA GLN A 170 5.43 -12.43 -9.32
C GLN A 170 4.57 -11.37 -8.63
N PHE A 171 5.17 -10.22 -8.32
CA PHE A 171 4.46 -9.10 -7.72
C PHE A 171 3.75 -8.22 -8.75
N ALA A 172 2.71 -7.57 -8.29
CA ALA A 172 2.04 -6.46 -8.98
C ALA A 172 2.55 -5.12 -8.43
N ARG A 173 2.53 -4.09 -9.26
CA ARG A 173 2.78 -2.69 -8.88
C ARG A 173 4.11 -2.43 -8.17
N GLN A 174 5.16 -3.15 -8.55
CA GLN A 174 6.50 -3.01 -7.94
C GLN A 174 6.51 -3.27 -6.42
N HIS A 175 5.57 -4.06 -5.89
CA HIS A 175 5.58 -4.45 -4.48
C HIS A 175 6.77 -5.34 -4.11
N GLU A 176 7.47 -5.93 -5.08
CA GLU A 176 8.75 -6.60 -4.90
C GLU A 176 9.78 -5.71 -4.21
N ASP A 177 9.89 -4.43 -4.62
CA ASP A 177 10.82 -3.46 -4.04
C ASP A 177 10.48 -3.18 -2.56
N VAL A 178 9.19 -3.16 -2.23
CA VAL A 178 8.71 -2.96 -0.86
C VAL A 178 9.06 -4.16 0.01
N VAL A 179 8.82 -5.38 -0.50
CA VAL A 179 9.16 -6.64 0.19
C VAL A 179 10.68 -6.75 0.40
N GLU A 180 11.46 -6.49 -0.63
CA GLU A 180 12.93 -6.52 -0.54
C GLU A 180 13.45 -5.54 0.52
N THR A 181 12.90 -4.31 0.54
CA THR A 181 13.27 -3.31 1.54
C THR A 181 12.96 -3.78 2.96
N TRP A 182 11.79 -4.39 3.18
CA TRP A 182 11.40 -4.91 4.47
C TRP A 182 12.29 -6.08 4.93
N LEU A 183 12.62 -7.01 4.02
CA LEU A 183 13.53 -8.13 4.32
C LEU A 183 14.93 -7.66 4.72
N LYS A 184 15.48 -6.67 4.01
CA LYS A 184 16.78 -6.06 4.35
C LYS A 184 16.78 -5.44 5.75
N LYS A 185 15.72 -4.72 6.12
CA LYS A 185 15.56 -4.18 7.48
C LYS A 185 15.56 -5.29 8.53
N GLY A 186 14.82 -6.38 8.29
CA GLY A 186 14.78 -7.53 9.21
C GLY A 186 16.17 -8.12 9.46
N ALA A 187 16.99 -8.26 8.42
CA ALA A 187 18.35 -8.73 8.52
C ALA A 187 19.27 -7.79 9.31
N GLU A 188 19.12 -6.46 9.15
CA GLU A 188 19.90 -5.46 9.89
C GLU A 188 19.60 -5.46 11.40
N VAL A 189 18.34 -5.71 11.78
CA VAL A 189 17.93 -5.78 13.18
C VAL A 189 18.45 -7.04 13.87
N MET A 190 18.54 -8.16 13.15
CA MET A 190 19.06 -9.43 13.70
C MET A 190 20.58 -9.44 13.85
N ASN A 191 21.31 -8.55 13.18
CA ASN A 191 22.77 -8.45 13.22
C ASN A 191 23.28 -7.40 14.24
N ARG A 192 22.40 -6.79 15.03
CA ARG A 192 22.71 -5.87 16.12
C ARG A 192 22.48 -6.50 17.48
#